data_65d4242439da30091e30bdcb6780f504
#
_entry.id   65d4242439da30091e30bdcb6780f504
#
_cell.length_a   1.000
_cell.length_b   1.000
_cell.length_c   1.000
_cell.angle_alpha   90.00
_cell.angle_beta   90.00
_cell.angle_gamma   90.00
#
_symmetry.space_group_name_H-M   'P 1'
#
loop_
_entity.id
_entity.type
_entity.pdbx_description
1 polymer ?
#
loop_
_entity_poly.entity_id
_entity_poly.type
_entity_poly.pdbx_seq_one_letter_code
_entity_poly.pdbx_strand_id
1 'polypeptide(L)' 'MATVAILGAGAMGSALATPAAAAGNQVRLWGTWLDDAILAELRAGRPYPRTGVRVDPRVGLHDADGLAAALDGA' A
#
# COMPACT_ATOMS: atom_id res chain seq x y z
N MET A 1 12.29 13.52 -3.43
CA MET A 1 11.22 12.77 -2.76
C MET A 1 9.87 13.18 -3.33
N ALA A 2 9.03 12.22 -3.62
CA ALA A 2 7.69 12.46 -4.14
C ALA A 2 6.64 11.77 -3.25
N THR A 3 5.40 12.19 -3.38
CA THR A 3 4.25 11.47 -2.80
C THR A 3 3.62 10.62 -3.90
N VAL A 4 3.60 9.33 -3.69
CA VAL A 4 3.15 8.34 -4.68
C VAL A 4 1.92 7.62 -4.13
N ALA A 5 0.83 7.65 -4.87
CA ALA A 5 -0.35 6.85 -4.56
C ALA A 5 -0.39 5.66 -5.51
N ILE A 6 -0.48 4.46 -4.94
CA ILE A 6 -0.64 3.22 -5.70
C ILE A 6 -2.08 2.77 -5.52
N LEU A 7 -2.83 2.72 -6.61
CA LEU A 7 -4.24 2.38 -6.60
C LEU A 7 -4.41 0.89 -6.93
N GLY A 8 -4.63 0.10 -5.90
CA GLY A 8 -4.79 -1.34 -6.01
C GLY A 8 -3.81 -2.08 -5.12
N ALA A 9 -4.31 -2.69 -4.04
CA ALA A 9 -3.49 -3.44 -3.09
C ALA A 9 -3.34 -4.92 -3.50
N GLY A 10 -3.36 -5.20 -4.81
CA GLY A 10 -3.08 -6.52 -5.34
C GLY A 10 -1.58 -6.85 -5.29
N ALA A 11 -1.20 -7.98 -5.88
CA ALA A 11 0.18 -8.45 -5.85
C ALA A 11 1.17 -7.44 -6.43
N MET A 12 0.82 -6.81 -7.56
CA MET A 12 1.70 -5.84 -8.22
C MET A 12 1.82 -4.55 -7.41
N GLY A 13 0.70 -3.99 -6.93
CA GLY A 13 0.70 -2.77 -6.13
C GLY A 13 1.49 -2.96 -4.83
N SER A 14 1.26 -4.08 -4.14
CA SER A 14 2.00 -4.40 -2.92
C SER A 14 3.49 -4.60 -3.18
N ALA A 15 3.86 -5.19 -4.32
CA ALA A 15 5.25 -5.39 -4.69
C ALA A 15 5.98 -4.08 -5.02
N LEU A 16 5.28 -3.09 -5.59
CA LEU A 16 5.88 -1.80 -5.96
C LEU A 16 6.03 -0.85 -4.78
N ALA A 17 5.23 -1.01 -3.74
CA ALA A 17 5.18 -0.07 -2.62
C ALA A 17 6.52 0.01 -1.87
N THR A 18 7.13 -1.12 -1.57
CA THR A 18 8.39 -1.15 -0.80
C THR A 18 9.55 -0.52 -1.57
N PRO A 19 9.82 -0.88 -2.84
CA PRO A 19 10.89 -0.20 -3.59
C PRO A 19 10.67 1.31 -3.70
N ALA A 20 9.43 1.76 -3.89
CA ALA A 20 9.13 3.18 -3.96
C ALA A 20 9.42 3.88 -2.63
N ALA A 21 9.06 3.26 -1.50
CA ALA A 21 9.37 3.80 -0.18
C ALA A 21 10.88 3.80 0.09
N ALA A 22 11.58 2.75 -0.30
CA ALA A 22 13.03 2.63 -0.14
C ALA A 22 13.78 3.71 -0.95
N ALA A 23 13.20 4.17 -2.05
CA ALA A 23 13.77 5.26 -2.85
C ALA A 23 13.56 6.65 -2.22
N GLY A 24 12.98 6.73 -1.04
CA GLY A 24 12.79 7.99 -0.31
C GLY A 24 11.45 8.68 -0.60
N ASN A 25 10.52 8.01 -1.26
CA ASN A 25 9.20 8.56 -1.52
C ASN A 25 8.25 8.29 -0.36
N GLN A 26 7.28 9.19 -0.19
CA GLN A 26 6.12 8.92 0.65
C GLN A 26 5.14 8.10 -0.19
N VAL A 27 4.86 6.88 0.24
CA VAL A 27 4.03 5.95 -0.53
C VAL A 27 2.73 5.67 0.20
N ARG A 28 1.63 5.73 -0.53
CA ARG A 28 0.29 5.40 -0.05
C ARG A 28 -0.29 4.31 -0.93
N LEU A 29 -0.63 3.19 -0.34
CA LEU A 29 -1.21 2.04 -1.02
C LEU A 29 -2.70 2.01 -0.72
N TRP A 30 -3.53 2.12 -1.75
CA TRP A 30 -4.99 2.11 -1.64
C TRP A 30 -5.55 0.80 -2.15
N GLY A 31 -6.45 0.19 -1.40
CA GLY A 31 -7.16 -1.00 -1.81
C GLY A 31 -8.66 -0.79 -1.82
N THR A 32 -9.35 -1.48 -2.73
CA THR A 32 -10.82 -1.51 -2.77
C THR A 32 -11.36 -2.36 -1.63
N TRP A 33 -12.70 -2.39 -1.49
CA TRP A 33 -13.33 -3.27 -0.51
C TRP A 33 -13.01 -4.76 -0.74
N LEU A 34 -12.66 -5.14 -1.97
CA LEU A 34 -12.20 -6.50 -2.28
C LEU A 34 -10.83 -6.81 -1.65
N ASP A 35 -10.09 -5.78 -1.30
CA ASP A 35 -8.73 -5.91 -0.73
C ASP A 35 -8.72 -5.79 0.80
N ASP A 36 -9.88 -5.68 1.46
CA ASP A 36 -9.94 -5.44 2.90
C ASP A 36 -9.18 -6.50 3.72
N ALA A 37 -9.31 -7.77 3.36
CA ALA A 37 -8.60 -8.84 4.04
C ALA A 37 -7.08 -8.71 3.88
N ILE A 38 -6.63 -8.32 2.69
CA ILE A 38 -5.21 -8.09 2.39
C ILE A 38 -4.70 -6.90 3.20
N LEU A 39 -5.44 -5.80 3.20
CA LEU A 39 -5.06 -4.61 3.97
C LEU A 39 -4.95 -4.91 5.46
N ALA A 40 -5.86 -5.72 6.01
CA ALA A 40 -5.80 -6.14 7.41
C ALA A 40 -4.51 -6.93 7.70
N GLU A 41 -4.12 -7.84 6.81
CA GLU A 41 -2.87 -8.58 6.94
C GLU A 41 -1.65 -7.65 6.90
N LEU A 42 -1.62 -6.71 5.98
CA LEU A 42 -0.52 -5.76 5.85
C LEU A 42 -0.43 -4.83 7.07
N ARG A 43 -1.56 -4.36 7.59
CA ARG A 43 -1.61 -3.52 8.81
C ARG A 43 -1.08 -4.25 10.04
N ALA A 44 -1.29 -5.56 10.09
CA ALA A 44 -0.77 -6.40 11.17
C ALA A 44 0.72 -6.71 11.04
N GLY A 45 1.37 -6.20 9.99
CA GLY A 45 2.78 -6.46 9.73
C GLY A 45 3.07 -7.81 9.12
N ARG A 46 2.04 -8.51 8.66
CA ARG A 46 2.19 -9.80 8.00
C ARG A 46 2.50 -9.61 6.51
N PRO A 47 3.19 -10.58 5.88
CA PRO A 47 3.49 -10.47 4.45
C PRO A 47 2.23 -10.64 3.60
N TYR A 48 2.31 -10.14 2.36
CA TYR A 48 1.25 -10.34 1.38
C TYR A 48 1.00 -11.85 1.18
N PRO A 49 -0.24 -12.34 1.32
CA PRO A 49 -0.49 -13.79 1.42
C PRO A 49 -0.04 -14.61 0.21
N ARG A 50 -0.12 -14.07 -1.00
CA ARG A 50 0.21 -14.82 -2.22
C ARG A 50 1.70 -14.86 -2.52
N THR A 51 2.43 -13.81 -2.14
CA THR A 51 3.84 -13.66 -2.53
C THR A 51 4.79 -13.83 -1.36
N GLY A 52 4.32 -13.73 -0.13
CA GLY A 52 5.16 -13.73 1.05
C GLY A 52 6.01 -12.46 1.21
N VAL A 53 5.82 -11.46 0.35
CA VAL A 53 6.59 -10.22 0.39
C VAL A 53 6.03 -9.27 1.44
N ARG A 54 6.88 -8.76 2.31
CA ARG A 54 6.49 -7.78 3.31
C ARG A 54 6.45 -6.39 2.71
N VAL A 55 5.43 -5.63 3.06
CA VAL A 55 5.33 -4.23 2.67
C VAL A 55 6.03 -3.38 3.74
N ASP A 56 6.85 -2.42 3.30
CA ASP A 56 7.58 -1.53 4.19
C ASP A 56 6.60 -0.83 5.15
N PRO A 57 6.88 -0.82 6.47
CA PRO A 57 5.99 -0.19 7.44
C PRO A 57 5.75 1.30 7.22
N ARG A 58 6.62 1.98 6.44
CA ARG A 58 6.45 3.39 6.11
C ARG A 58 5.36 3.63 5.08
N VAL A 59 4.90 2.60 4.37
CA VAL A 59 3.83 2.71 3.39
C VAL A 59 2.51 2.96 4.11
N GLY A 60 1.81 4.03 3.75
CA GLY A 60 0.47 4.30 4.25
C GLY A 60 -0.54 3.36 3.60
N LEU A 61 -1.35 2.71 4.41
CA LEU A 61 -2.37 1.77 3.92
C LEU A 61 -3.74 2.44 4.00
N HIS A 62 -4.48 2.45 2.89
CA HIS A 62 -5.79 3.10 2.78
C HIS A 62 -6.80 2.12 2.20
N ASP A 63 -7.99 2.07 2.78
CA ASP A 63 -9.10 1.25 2.31
C ASP A 63 -9.96 2.01 1.30
N ALA A 64 -11.09 1.39 0.89
CA ALA A 64 -11.98 1.96 -0.12
C ALA A 64 -12.46 3.38 0.24
N ASP A 65 -12.71 3.65 1.52
CA ASP A 65 -13.18 4.96 1.99
C ASP A 65 -12.05 5.98 2.08
N GLY A 66 -10.81 5.55 1.98
CA GLY A 66 -9.61 6.39 2.14
C GLY A 66 -9.03 6.92 0.84
N LEU A 67 -9.75 6.87 -0.29
CA LEU A 67 -9.20 7.27 -1.59
C LEU A 67 -8.73 8.72 -1.60
N ALA A 68 -9.52 9.64 -1.07
CA ALA A 68 -9.16 11.05 -1.02
C ALA A 68 -7.87 11.28 -0.23
N ALA A 69 -7.72 10.60 0.91
CA ALA A 69 -6.50 10.69 1.71
C ALA A 69 -5.29 10.10 0.99
N ALA A 70 -5.48 8.99 0.26
CA ALA A 70 -4.41 8.37 -0.51
C ALA A 70 -3.91 9.29 -1.63
N LEU A 71 -4.80 10.05 -2.26
CA LEU A 71 -4.48 10.92 -3.38
C LEU A 71 -3.95 12.30 -2.95
N ASP A 72 -4.14 12.69 -1.71
CA ASP A 72 -3.79 14.03 -1.24
C ASP A 72 -2.28 14.30 -1.40
N GLY A 73 -1.95 15.29 -2.21
CA GLY A 73 -0.56 15.66 -2.49
C GLY A 73 0.19 14.73 -3.45
N ALA A 74 -0.50 13.74 -3.97
CA ALA A 74 0.15 12.80 -4.92
C ALA A 74 0.16 13.34 -6.34
#